data_ccac72945b3625894a6f1d000094d964
#
_entry.id   ccac72945b3625894a6f1d000094d964
#
_cell.length_a   1.000
_cell.length_b   1.000
_cell.length_c   1.000
_cell.angle_alpha   90.00
_cell.angle_beta   90.00
_cell.angle_gamma   90.00
#
_symmetry.space_group_name_H-M   'P 1'
#
loop_
_entity.id
_entity.type
_entity.pdbx_description
1 polymer ?
#
loop_
_entity_poly.entity_id
_entity_poly.type
_entity_poly.pdbx_seq_one_letter_code
_entity_poly.pdbx_strand_id
1 'polypeptide(L)'
;MRNIFLFAFILIGTSAFSQVSLKLQTKLEQEAKDIEPKLIEWRRHLHQNPELSNQEKKTGAYIVSHLKSLGIDVQYPVAKTGVVGILKGGKPGRVVALRADMDALTITERNSLPFMSKEKAIFNGQETGVMHACGHDAHMSILMAVAEILSKNKSELKGTVKFLFQPAEEGAPVADGTSGAELMIQEGVMENPKVDAVFGLHIQSLLPSGKIAYKAEGLMAAVDGLQINVMGKGAHGATPWDGIDPIYVASQIVTGLQAVVSRQTELTKAGVVVTIGSIHGGNRGNIIPEVVTMEGTIRTFDDNMQKKLHEKIKLTVAKIAEANGAVAEAIITRGYPATYNDPALTQQMAASLERSAGKGNIIITEAVTMAEDFSFFQQKAPGVFIFLGAYPSDMKLEKRPVHHTADFMIDEKSFITGVKALLGLTMDYMYQPKK
;
A
#
# COMPACT_ATOMS: atom_id res chain seq x y z
N MET A 1 41.25 62.25 -2.68
CA MET A 1 40.06 61.43 -2.87
C MET A 1 40.28 60.08 -2.16
N ARG A 2 39.65 59.93 -1.00
CA ARG A 2 39.85 58.70 -0.14
C ARG A 2 38.67 57.77 -0.39
N ASN A 3 38.95 56.63 -1.06
CA ASN A 3 37.95 55.59 -1.28
C ASN A 3 37.77 54.81 0.03
N ILE A 4 36.56 54.89 0.59
CA ILE A 4 36.12 54.06 1.72
C ILE A 4 35.45 52.84 1.12
N PHE A 5 36.09 51.68 1.25
CA PHE A 5 35.51 50.37 0.94
C PHE A 5 34.63 49.94 2.13
N LEU A 6 33.29 49.92 1.92
CA LEU A 6 32.32 49.36 2.86
C LEU A 6 32.34 47.83 2.67
N PHE A 7 32.88 47.07 3.60
CA PHE A 7 32.71 45.63 3.67
C PHE A 7 31.34 45.30 4.27
N ALA A 8 30.41 44.88 3.43
CA ALA A 8 29.14 44.30 3.90
C ALA A 8 29.42 42.87 4.41
N PHE A 9 29.36 42.67 5.72
CA PHE A 9 29.32 41.35 6.32
C PHE A 9 27.96 40.74 6.04
N ILE A 10 27.89 39.78 5.08
CA ILE A 10 26.73 38.90 4.91
C ILE A 10 26.77 37.89 6.06
N LEU A 11 25.95 38.10 7.10
CA LEU A 11 25.66 37.08 8.08
C LEU A 11 24.86 35.97 7.37
N ILE A 12 25.56 34.91 6.97
CA ILE A 12 24.93 33.65 6.60
C ILE A 12 24.40 33.05 7.91
N GLY A 13 23.12 33.31 8.18
CA GLY A 13 22.41 32.66 9.26
C GLY A 13 22.37 31.16 8.98
N THR A 14 23.25 30.39 9.60
CA THR A 14 23.13 28.93 9.66
C THR A 14 21.86 28.64 10.47
N SER A 15 20.77 28.34 9.78
CA SER A 15 19.58 27.75 10.40
C SER A 15 20.03 26.47 11.06
N ALA A 16 20.21 26.50 12.38
CA ALA A 16 20.49 25.32 13.17
C ALA A 16 19.27 24.39 13.06
N PHE A 17 19.31 23.46 12.11
CA PHE A 17 18.33 22.38 12.04
C PHE A 17 18.38 21.62 13.36
N SER A 18 17.27 21.63 14.10
CA SER A 18 17.13 20.84 15.32
C SER A 18 17.13 19.34 14.93
N GLN A 19 18.30 18.73 14.93
CA GLN A 19 18.44 17.28 14.70
C GLN A 19 18.17 16.51 16.01
N VAL A 20 17.72 15.26 15.86
CA VAL A 20 17.69 14.29 16.98
C VAL A 20 19.10 14.14 17.50
N SER A 21 19.30 14.29 18.82
CA SER A 21 20.64 14.15 19.40
C SER A 21 21.19 12.74 19.19
N LEU A 22 22.51 12.62 18.96
CA LEU A 22 23.17 11.31 18.81
C LEU A 22 22.88 10.39 20.01
N LYS A 23 22.84 10.94 21.23
CA LYS A 23 22.50 10.21 22.45
C LYS A 23 21.11 9.57 22.38
N LEU A 24 20.11 10.33 21.90
CA LEU A 24 18.75 9.81 21.75
C LEU A 24 18.66 8.79 20.60
N GLN A 25 19.34 9.02 19.48
CA GLN A 25 19.41 8.05 18.39
C GLN A 25 19.98 6.70 18.87
N THR A 26 21.15 6.73 19.52
CA THR A 26 21.81 5.52 20.08
C THR A 26 20.90 4.81 21.08
N LYS A 27 20.18 5.56 21.92
CA LYS A 27 19.21 4.98 22.89
C LYS A 27 18.10 4.25 22.17
N LEU A 28 17.45 4.89 21.18
CA LEU A 28 16.35 4.29 20.41
C LEU A 28 16.81 3.06 19.62
N GLU A 29 18.02 3.09 19.05
CA GLU A 29 18.60 1.94 18.35
C GLU A 29 18.86 0.76 19.31
N GLN A 30 19.27 1.04 20.54
CA GLN A 30 19.45 -0.02 21.55
C GLN A 30 18.10 -0.58 22.00
N GLU A 31 17.12 0.28 22.30
CA GLU A 31 15.77 -0.16 22.66
C GLU A 31 15.09 -0.97 21.54
N ALA A 32 15.38 -0.64 20.25
CA ALA A 32 14.92 -1.43 19.12
C ALA A 32 15.53 -2.83 19.06
N LYS A 33 16.77 -3.01 19.53
CA LYS A 33 17.37 -4.36 19.67
C LYS A 33 16.80 -5.11 20.87
N ASP A 34 16.64 -4.42 22.00
CA ASP A 34 16.19 -5.04 23.24
C ASP A 34 14.74 -5.54 23.18
N ILE A 35 13.91 -4.98 22.30
CA ILE A 35 12.51 -5.39 22.14
C ILE A 35 12.33 -6.63 21.26
N GLU A 36 13.37 -7.09 20.55
CA GLU A 36 13.30 -8.18 19.57
C GLU A 36 12.58 -9.45 20.10
N PRO A 37 12.83 -9.95 21.31
CA PRO A 37 12.13 -11.15 21.78
C PRO A 37 10.61 -10.96 21.86
N LYS A 38 10.15 -9.81 22.34
CA LYS A 38 8.72 -9.48 22.39
C LYS A 38 8.12 -9.30 21.00
N LEU A 39 8.85 -8.63 20.11
CA LEU A 39 8.44 -8.40 18.73
C LEU A 39 8.17 -9.72 18.00
N ILE A 40 9.07 -10.70 18.17
CA ILE A 40 8.92 -12.06 17.62
C ILE A 40 7.73 -12.78 18.27
N GLU A 41 7.55 -12.67 19.59
CA GLU A 41 6.42 -13.25 20.32
C GLU A 41 5.08 -12.71 19.77
N TRP A 42 4.94 -11.38 19.63
CA TRP A 42 3.74 -10.75 19.10
C TRP A 42 3.45 -11.18 17.67
N ARG A 43 4.48 -11.20 16.81
CA ARG A 43 4.34 -11.65 15.42
C ARG A 43 3.83 -13.08 15.33
N ARG A 44 4.42 -14.00 16.13
CA ARG A 44 4.03 -15.40 16.14
C ARG A 44 2.64 -15.62 16.70
N HIS A 45 2.24 -14.83 17.70
CA HIS A 45 0.87 -14.83 18.22
C HIS A 45 -0.13 -14.41 17.14
N LEU A 46 0.14 -13.30 16.45
CA LEU A 46 -0.71 -12.81 15.37
C LEU A 46 -0.78 -13.80 14.19
N HIS A 47 0.35 -14.39 13.81
CA HIS A 47 0.42 -15.41 12.77
C HIS A 47 -0.41 -16.66 13.07
N GLN A 48 -0.42 -17.06 14.34
CA GLN A 48 -1.15 -18.25 14.80
C GLN A 48 -2.66 -18.01 14.90
N ASN A 49 -3.09 -16.74 14.99
CA ASN A 49 -4.48 -16.34 15.20
C ASN A 49 -4.96 -15.32 14.12
N PRO A 50 -4.81 -15.63 12.82
CA PRO A 50 -5.16 -14.70 11.76
C PRO A 50 -6.67 -14.56 11.60
N GLU A 51 -7.11 -13.39 11.20
CA GLU A 51 -8.51 -13.09 10.91
C GLU A 51 -8.64 -12.43 9.52
N LEU A 52 -9.71 -12.73 8.79
CA LEU A 52 -9.97 -12.18 7.47
C LEU A 52 -10.38 -10.70 7.54
N SER A 53 -10.26 -10.02 6.40
CA SER A 53 -10.68 -8.63 6.19
C SER A 53 -12.06 -8.35 6.78
N ASN A 54 -12.19 -7.27 7.55
CA ASN A 54 -13.40 -6.87 8.30
C ASN A 54 -13.85 -7.85 9.42
N GLN A 55 -13.04 -8.84 9.75
CA GLN A 55 -13.30 -9.81 10.83
C GLN A 55 -12.23 -9.78 11.93
N GLU A 56 -11.27 -8.86 11.87
CA GLU A 56 -10.06 -8.75 12.70
C GLU A 56 -10.37 -8.29 14.15
N LYS A 57 -11.40 -8.90 14.77
CA LYS A 57 -11.90 -8.49 16.10
C LYS A 57 -10.97 -8.88 17.23
N LYS A 58 -10.43 -10.11 17.22
CA LYS A 58 -9.48 -10.59 18.24
C LYS A 58 -8.14 -9.87 18.06
N THR A 59 -7.71 -9.69 16.82
CA THR A 59 -6.52 -8.92 16.44
C THR A 59 -6.63 -7.48 16.92
N GLY A 60 -7.74 -6.79 16.64
CA GLY A 60 -8.00 -5.45 17.13
C GLY A 60 -8.00 -5.36 18.66
N ALA A 61 -8.67 -6.29 19.35
CA ALA A 61 -8.69 -6.32 20.82
C ALA A 61 -7.28 -6.56 21.42
N TYR A 62 -6.45 -7.40 20.79
CA TYR A 62 -5.07 -7.64 21.19
C TYR A 62 -4.24 -6.37 21.12
N ILE A 63 -4.32 -5.65 20.00
CA ILE A 63 -3.63 -4.37 19.76
C ILE A 63 -4.11 -3.31 20.76
N VAL A 64 -5.43 -3.20 20.98
CA VAL A 64 -6.02 -2.27 21.97
C VAL A 64 -5.46 -2.51 23.36
N SER A 65 -5.39 -3.78 23.79
CA SER A 65 -4.82 -4.16 25.09
C SER A 65 -3.37 -3.71 25.21
N HIS A 66 -2.56 -3.96 24.18
CA HIS A 66 -1.16 -3.54 24.14
C HIS A 66 -1.03 -2.01 24.25
N LEU A 67 -1.70 -1.25 23.38
CA LEU A 67 -1.59 0.22 23.37
C LEU A 67 -2.07 0.85 24.68
N LYS A 68 -3.17 0.34 25.26
CA LYS A 68 -3.67 0.81 26.58
C LYS A 68 -2.67 0.54 27.70
N SER A 69 -1.99 -0.60 27.68
CA SER A 69 -0.95 -0.92 28.67
C SER A 69 0.23 0.06 28.66
N LEU A 70 0.45 0.73 27.51
CA LEU A 70 1.48 1.75 27.31
C LEU A 70 1.00 3.18 27.65
N GLY A 71 -0.25 3.34 28.07
CA GLY A 71 -0.85 4.64 28.36
C GLY A 71 -1.10 5.48 27.09
N ILE A 72 -1.33 4.84 25.95
CA ILE A 72 -1.67 5.47 24.69
C ILE A 72 -3.20 5.63 24.61
N ASP A 73 -3.70 6.79 24.17
CA ASP A 73 -5.13 6.99 23.92
C ASP A 73 -5.56 6.15 22.72
N VAL A 74 -6.63 5.35 22.86
CA VAL A 74 -7.07 4.41 21.82
C VAL A 74 -8.49 4.67 21.39
N GLN A 75 -8.69 4.75 20.08
CA GLN A 75 -9.99 4.71 19.41
C GLN A 75 -10.20 3.32 18.80
N TYR A 76 -11.31 2.66 19.14
CA TYR A 76 -11.67 1.31 18.69
C TYR A 76 -13.17 1.06 18.89
N PRO A 77 -13.87 0.44 17.93
CA PRO A 77 -13.39 0.11 16.59
C PRO A 77 -13.38 1.35 15.67
N VAL A 78 -12.48 1.36 14.68
CA VAL A 78 -12.42 2.33 13.58
C VAL A 78 -12.43 1.54 12.27
N ALA A 79 -13.17 1.99 11.27
CA ALA A 79 -13.34 1.24 10.01
C ALA A 79 -13.69 -0.24 10.27
N LYS A 80 -14.69 -0.50 11.11
CA LYS A 80 -15.21 -1.80 11.56
C LYS A 80 -14.35 -2.51 12.62
N THR A 81 -13.06 -2.75 12.37
CA THR A 81 -12.19 -3.57 13.25
C THR A 81 -10.82 -2.94 13.52
N GLY A 82 -10.49 -1.85 12.83
CA GLY A 82 -9.22 -1.16 12.97
C GLY A 82 -9.06 -0.41 14.28
N VAL A 83 -7.82 -0.05 14.59
CA VAL A 83 -7.42 0.60 15.85
C VAL A 83 -6.60 1.85 15.56
N VAL A 84 -6.90 2.95 16.25
CA VAL A 84 -6.08 4.17 16.21
C VAL A 84 -5.54 4.47 17.60
N GLY A 85 -4.21 4.43 17.75
CA GLY A 85 -3.51 4.89 18.94
C GLY A 85 -3.02 6.33 18.79
N ILE A 86 -3.18 7.17 19.81
CA ILE A 86 -2.72 8.57 19.79
C ILE A 86 -1.76 8.81 20.95
N LEU A 87 -0.49 9.00 20.63
CA LEU A 87 0.56 9.31 21.60
C LEU A 87 0.96 10.79 21.49
N LYS A 88 0.53 11.60 22.46
CA LYS A 88 0.94 13.01 22.57
C LYS A 88 2.31 13.10 23.22
N GLY A 89 3.27 13.69 22.53
CA GLY A 89 4.63 13.92 23.03
C GLY A 89 4.71 14.98 24.12
N GLY A 90 5.87 15.05 24.75
CA GLY A 90 6.16 16.02 25.82
C GLY A 90 6.39 17.45 25.33
N LYS A 91 6.55 17.67 24.04
CA LYS A 91 6.84 18.97 23.42
C LYS A 91 5.89 19.20 22.24
N PRO A 92 5.45 20.45 21.97
CA PRO A 92 4.64 20.74 20.78
C PRO A 92 5.43 20.47 19.51
N GLY A 93 4.74 20.06 18.45
CA GLY A 93 5.40 19.74 17.18
C GLY A 93 4.45 19.23 16.10
N ARG A 94 4.99 18.45 15.19
CA ARG A 94 4.30 17.86 14.04
C ARG A 94 3.46 16.64 14.44
N VAL A 95 2.53 16.28 13.60
CA VAL A 95 1.72 15.07 13.74
C VAL A 95 2.17 14.06 12.68
N VAL A 96 2.64 12.91 13.12
CA VAL A 96 3.06 11.81 12.26
C VAL A 96 2.08 10.66 12.40
N ALA A 97 1.65 10.09 11.29
CA ALA A 97 0.93 8.82 11.28
C ALA A 97 1.87 7.68 10.85
N LEU A 98 1.75 6.55 11.52
CA LEU A 98 2.42 5.28 11.19
C LEU A 98 1.35 4.24 10.94
N ARG A 99 1.43 3.49 9.84
CA ARG A 99 0.41 2.52 9.45
C ARG A 99 0.95 1.09 9.42
N ALA A 100 0.15 0.17 9.90
CA ALA A 100 0.24 -1.27 9.65
C ALA A 100 -1.15 -1.81 9.30
N ASP A 101 -1.23 -2.66 8.31
CA ASP A 101 -2.41 -3.46 7.96
C ASP A 101 -2.58 -4.64 8.93
N MET A 102 -3.80 -5.23 9.00
CA MET A 102 -4.15 -6.20 10.04
C MET A 102 -4.69 -7.52 9.52
N ASP A 103 -5.24 -7.54 8.32
CA ASP A 103 -6.01 -8.67 7.81
C ASP A 103 -5.15 -9.80 7.25
N ALA A 104 -5.77 -10.98 7.18
CA ALA A 104 -5.18 -12.21 6.65
C ALA A 104 -5.97 -12.71 5.44
N LEU A 105 -5.39 -13.69 4.75
CA LEU A 105 -5.87 -14.23 3.48
C LEU A 105 -6.56 -15.60 3.65
N THR A 106 -7.43 -15.91 2.69
CA THR A 106 -8.15 -17.19 2.58
C THR A 106 -7.25 -18.31 2.07
N ILE A 107 -6.16 -18.59 2.79
CA ILE A 107 -5.13 -19.57 2.42
C ILE A 107 -4.94 -20.58 3.54
N THR A 108 -4.92 -21.87 3.19
CA THR A 108 -4.54 -22.94 4.12
C THR A 108 -3.02 -23.06 4.16
N GLU A 109 -2.42 -22.77 5.32
CA GLU A 109 -0.98 -22.81 5.51
C GLU A 109 -0.42 -24.24 5.36
N ARG A 110 0.73 -24.38 4.69
CA ARG A 110 1.44 -25.65 4.51
C ARG A 110 2.82 -25.69 5.18
N ASN A 111 3.21 -24.62 5.85
CA ASN A 111 4.47 -24.55 6.56
C ASN A 111 4.48 -25.52 7.76
N SER A 112 5.68 -25.93 8.18
CA SER A 112 5.88 -26.74 9.39
C SER A 112 6.36 -25.89 10.57
N LEU A 113 5.86 -24.65 10.69
CA LEU A 113 6.24 -23.73 11.74
C LEU A 113 5.55 -24.11 13.06
N PRO A 114 6.22 -23.98 14.23
CA PRO A 114 5.61 -24.26 15.54
C PRO A 114 4.39 -23.38 15.82
N PHE A 115 4.28 -22.24 15.16
CA PHE A 115 3.22 -21.23 15.27
C PHE A 115 2.39 -21.11 13.99
N MET A 116 2.39 -22.14 13.14
CA MET A 116 1.55 -22.15 11.94
C MET A 116 0.08 -21.95 12.27
N SER A 117 -0.65 -21.26 11.40
CA SER A 117 -2.09 -21.08 11.54
C SER A 117 -2.85 -22.41 11.32
N LYS A 118 -3.84 -22.64 12.18
CA LYS A 118 -4.85 -23.70 12.04
C LYS A 118 -6.26 -23.13 11.95
N GLU A 119 -6.35 -21.78 11.88
CA GLU A 119 -7.62 -21.08 11.83
C GLU A 119 -8.32 -21.35 10.51
N LYS A 120 -9.65 -21.39 10.59
CA LYS A 120 -10.55 -21.57 9.45
C LYS A 120 -11.66 -20.55 9.51
N ALA A 121 -12.15 -20.14 8.36
CA ALA A 121 -13.28 -19.22 8.22
C ALA A 121 -14.17 -19.63 7.05
N ILE A 122 -15.40 -19.11 7.06
CA ILE A 122 -16.29 -19.20 5.89
C ILE A 122 -16.07 -17.96 5.02
N PHE A 123 -15.67 -18.16 3.77
CA PHE A 123 -15.53 -17.11 2.78
C PHE A 123 -16.32 -17.49 1.52
N ASN A 124 -17.23 -16.63 1.07
CA ASN A 124 -18.11 -16.90 -0.08
C ASN A 124 -18.88 -18.24 0.05
N GLY A 125 -19.32 -18.61 1.27
CA GLY A 125 -20.07 -19.83 1.53
C GLY A 125 -19.23 -21.12 1.58
N GLN A 126 -17.90 -21.05 1.49
CA GLN A 126 -16.99 -22.19 1.56
C GLN A 126 -16.04 -22.06 2.77
N GLU A 127 -15.77 -23.21 3.43
CA GLU A 127 -14.74 -23.26 4.46
C GLU A 127 -13.35 -23.19 3.83
N THR A 128 -12.51 -22.30 4.35
CA THR A 128 -11.12 -22.13 3.93
C THR A 128 -10.21 -21.97 5.14
N GLY A 129 -8.92 -22.27 5.00
CA GLY A 129 -7.90 -21.89 5.97
C GLY A 129 -7.68 -20.37 5.95
N VAL A 130 -7.15 -19.83 7.03
CA VAL A 130 -6.79 -18.43 7.15
C VAL A 130 -5.32 -18.31 7.49
N MET A 131 -4.56 -17.47 6.78
CA MET A 131 -3.12 -17.32 6.96
C MET A 131 -2.66 -15.89 6.70
N HIS A 132 -1.77 -15.36 7.53
CA HIS A 132 -1.00 -14.17 7.19
C HIS A 132 0.05 -14.50 6.11
N ALA A 133 -0.38 -14.54 4.87
CA ALA A 133 0.45 -14.84 3.71
C ALA A 133 0.93 -13.60 2.95
N CYS A 134 0.72 -12.39 3.53
CA CYS A 134 1.25 -11.13 3.03
C CYS A 134 2.24 -10.44 3.99
N GLY A 135 2.26 -10.85 5.27
CA GLY A 135 3.21 -10.33 6.26
C GLY A 135 2.63 -9.27 7.20
N HIS A 136 1.30 -9.09 7.23
CA HIS A 136 0.63 -8.10 8.08
C HIS A 136 0.84 -8.37 9.57
N ASP A 137 1.03 -9.62 9.97
CA ASP A 137 1.46 -10.02 11.31
C ASP A 137 2.81 -9.39 11.71
N ALA A 138 3.76 -9.28 10.78
CA ALA A 138 5.02 -8.57 10.98
C ALA A 138 4.83 -7.05 10.98
N HIS A 139 3.99 -6.50 10.10
CA HIS A 139 3.71 -5.05 10.08
C HIS A 139 3.11 -4.58 11.39
N MET A 140 2.08 -5.30 11.92
CA MET A 140 1.47 -5.02 13.21
C MET A 140 2.48 -5.10 14.35
N SER A 141 3.26 -6.18 14.42
CA SER A 141 4.23 -6.37 15.51
C SER A 141 5.35 -5.33 15.50
N ILE A 142 5.83 -4.92 14.31
CA ILE A 142 6.78 -3.81 14.16
C ILE A 142 6.15 -2.52 14.68
N LEU A 143 4.91 -2.21 14.33
CA LEU A 143 4.24 -0.98 14.78
C LEU A 143 3.95 -1.00 16.29
N MET A 144 3.62 -2.17 16.87
CA MET A 144 3.49 -2.35 18.32
C MET A 144 4.81 -2.08 19.06
N ALA A 145 5.93 -2.56 18.51
CA ALA A 145 7.26 -2.30 19.05
C ALA A 145 7.63 -0.82 19.00
N VAL A 146 7.34 -0.16 17.87
CA VAL A 146 7.52 1.30 17.73
C VAL A 146 6.69 2.06 18.75
N ALA A 147 5.43 1.66 18.98
CA ALA A 147 4.55 2.27 19.96
C ALA A 147 5.11 2.12 21.41
N GLU A 148 5.63 0.95 21.77
CA GLU A 148 6.25 0.73 23.10
C GLU A 148 7.50 1.60 23.29
N ILE A 149 8.39 1.67 22.30
CA ILE A 149 9.61 2.47 22.38
C ILE A 149 9.29 3.96 22.45
N LEU A 150 8.39 4.46 21.59
CA LEU A 150 8.01 5.86 21.60
C LEU A 150 7.28 6.29 22.87
N SER A 151 6.45 5.41 23.47
CA SER A 151 5.78 5.70 24.73
C SER A 151 6.77 5.82 25.89
N LYS A 152 7.81 4.98 25.97
CA LYS A 152 8.90 5.08 26.94
C LYS A 152 9.70 6.38 26.79
N ASN A 153 9.77 6.92 25.59
CA ASN A 153 10.50 8.14 25.24
C ASN A 153 9.58 9.34 25.01
N LYS A 154 8.36 9.32 25.53
CA LYS A 154 7.31 10.33 25.34
C LYS A 154 7.78 11.76 25.57
N SER A 155 8.60 11.99 26.61
CA SER A 155 9.15 13.33 26.95
C SER A 155 10.03 13.93 25.85
N GLU A 156 10.64 13.08 25.03
CA GLU A 156 11.51 13.51 23.91
C GLU A 156 10.72 13.77 22.62
N LEU A 157 9.48 13.30 22.51
CA LEU A 157 8.69 13.48 21.28
C LEU A 157 8.27 14.95 21.11
N LYS A 158 8.49 15.49 19.90
CA LYS A 158 8.02 16.81 19.49
C LYS A 158 6.75 16.68 18.62
N GLY A 159 5.59 16.71 19.26
CA GLY A 159 4.30 16.62 18.57
C GLY A 159 3.51 15.36 18.96
N THR A 160 2.81 14.78 18.00
CA THR A 160 1.90 13.64 18.21
C THR A 160 2.20 12.52 17.22
N VAL A 161 2.16 11.28 17.68
CA VAL A 161 2.20 10.09 16.79
C VAL A 161 0.83 9.44 16.81
N LYS A 162 0.28 9.16 15.63
CA LYS A 162 -0.90 8.32 15.41
C LYS A 162 -0.45 6.96 14.91
N PHE A 163 -0.83 5.91 15.59
CA PHE A 163 -0.62 4.52 15.20
C PHE A 163 -1.91 4.03 14.54
N LEU A 164 -1.86 3.79 13.23
CA LEU A 164 -2.99 3.34 12.45
C LEU A 164 -2.84 1.84 12.18
N PHE A 165 -3.59 1.02 12.90
CA PHE A 165 -3.73 -0.40 12.62
C PHE A 165 -4.97 -0.58 11.77
N GLN A 166 -4.76 -0.79 10.49
CA GLN A 166 -5.76 -0.72 9.45
C GLN A 166 -6.31 -2.09 9.10
N PRO A 167 -7.64 -2.27 9.07
CA PRO A 167 -8.27 -3.51 8.62
C PRO A 167 -8.39 -3.56 7.09
N ALA A 168 -8.71 -4.73 6.56
CA ALA A 168 -9.20 -4.96 5.20
C ALA A 168 -8.38 -4.28 4.08
N GLU A 169 -7.05 -4.48 4.08
CA GLU A 169 -6.15 -4.06 3.00
C GLU A 169 -6.32 -4.96 1.76
N GLU A 170 -6.42 -6.28 1.96
CA GLU A 170 -6.51 -7.31 0.92
C GLU A 170 -7.86 -7.33 0.18
N GLY A 171 -8.74 -6.41 0.51
CA GLY A 171 -10.05 -6.24 -0.07
C GLY A 171 -11.18 -6.71 0.83
N ALA A 172 -12.20 -5.86 0.93
CA ALA A 172 -13.45 -6.21 1.57
C ALA A 172 -14.19 -7.28 0.76
N PRO A 173 -15.01 -8.15 1.39
CA PRO A 173 -15.98 -8.94 0.66
C PRO A 173 -16.77 -8.06 -0.32
N VAL A 174 -17.06 -8.57 -1.52
CA VAL A 174 -17.65 -7.80 -2.64
C VAL A 174 -18.89 -6.97 -2.25
N ALA A 175 -19.61 -7.39 -1.20
CA ALA A 175 -20.77 -6.67 -0.68
C ALA A 175 -20.47 -5.32 0.00
N ASP A 176 -19.23 -5.10 0.43
CA ASP A 176 -18.85 -3.91 1.23
C ASP A 176 -18.05 -2.85 0.46
N GLY A 177 -17.47 -3.21 -0.67
CA GLY A 177 -16.90 -2.34 -1.73
C GLY A 177 -15.81 -1.32 -1.37
N THR A 178 -15.58 -1.06 -0.08
CA THR A 178 -14.68 0.00 0.40
C THR A 178 -13.52 -0.60 1.18
N SER A 179 -12.29 -0.23 0.86
CA SER A 179 -11.10 -0.69 1.58
C SER A 179 -11.03 -0.13 3.00
N GLY A 180 -10.25 -0.79 3.85
CA GLY A 180 -10.09 -0.35 5.23
C GLY A 180 -9.44 1.03 5.33
N ALA A 181 -8.46 1.35 4.48
CA ALA A 181 -7.84 2.67 4.45
C ALA A 181 -8.83 3.76 4.05
N GLU A 182 -9.65 3.51 3.03
CA GLU A 182 -10.66 4.48 2.59
C GLU A 182 -11.71 4.74 3.68
N LEU A 183 -12.18 3.68 4.37
CA LEU A 183 -13.09 3.81 5.53
C LEU A 183 -12.45 4.60 6.66
N MET A 184 -11.19 4.32 7.02
CA MET A 184 -10.45 5.08 8.02
C MET A 184 -10.36 6.57 7.66
N ILE A 185 -10.14 6.88 6.38
CA ILE A 185 -10.13 8.26 5.88
C ILE A 185 -11.50 8.91 6.02
N GLN A 186 -12.58 8.21 5.67
CA GLN A 186 -13.95 8.69 5.81
C GLN A 186 -14.32 8.95 7.29
N GLU A 187 -13.82 8.15 8.21
CA GLU A 187 -13.98 8.33 9.67
C GLU A 187 -13.03 9.39 10.26
N GLY A 188 -12.21 10.05 9.44
CA GLY A 188 -11.41 11.21 9.82
C GLY A 188 -10.13 10.91 10.60
N VAL A 189 -9.54 9.71 10.47
CA VAL A 189 -8.33 9.33 11.22
C VAL A 189 -7.11 10.23 10.92
N MET A 190 -7.09 10.91 9.78
CA MET A 190 -6.03 11.86 9.42
C MET A 190 -6.27 13.27 9.97
N GLU A 191 -7.42 13.51 10.58
CA GLU A 191 -7.80 14.77 11.23
C GLU A 191 -7.72 14.65 12.76
N ASN A 192 -7.83 15.73 13.48
CA ASN A 192 -7.97 15.86 14.94
C ASN A 192 -7.00 14.99 15.81
N PRO A 193 -5.68 15.29 15.81
CA PRO A 193 -5.00 16.36 15.12
C PRO A 193 -4.72 16.00 13.66
N LYS A 194 -4.67 17.01 12.78
CA LYS A 194 -4.36 16.82 11.36
C LYS A 194 -2.95 16.27 11.19
N VAL A 195 -2.81 15.22 10.40
CA VAL A 195 -1.53 14.55 10.11
C VAL A 195 -0.70 15.40 9.15
N ASP A 196 0.56 15.64 9.50
CA ASP A 196 1.53 16.37 8.67
C ASP A 196 2.30 15.44 7.71
N ALA A 197 2.54 14.18 8.10
CA ALA A 197 3.15 13.16 7.26
C ALA A 197 2.72 11.75 7.69
N VAL A 198 2.69 10.80 6.74
CA VAL A 198 2.36 9.41 6.99
C VAL A 198 3.47 8.48 6.50
N PHE A 199 3.82 7.48 7.31
CA PHE A 199 4.81 6.47 6.97
C PHE A 199 4.24 5.06 7.12
N GLY A 200 4.61 4.18 6.21
CA GLY A 200 4.27 2.77 6.23
C GLY A 200 5.40 1.92 5.64
N LEU A 201 5.33 0.64 5.90
CA LEU A 201 6.22 -0.34 5.29
C LEU A 201 5.44 -1.59 4.88
N HIS A 202 5.95 -2.29 3.88
CA HIS A 202 5.51 -3.62 3.53
C HIS A 202 6.69 -4.58 3.50
N ILE A 203 6.54 -5.73 4.11
CA ILE A 203 7.50 -6.83 4.02
C ILE A 203 7.56 -7.33 2.57
N GLN A 204 8.77 -7.53 2.04
CA GLN A 204 8.97 -8.01 0.68
C GLN A 204 9.79 -9.30 0.69
N SER A 205 9.13 -10.43 0.44
CA SER A 205 9.76 -11.75 0.43
C SER A 205 10.77 -11.97 -0.71
N LEU A 206 10.79 -11.09 -1.70
CA LEU A 206 11.78 -11.14 -2.80
C LEU A 206 13.01 -10.28 -2.53
N LEU A 207 13.06 -9.58 -1.40
CA LEU A 207 14.16 -8.71 -1.00
C LEU A 207 14.91 -9.32 0.20
N PRO A 208 16.25 -9.35 0.21
CA PRO A 208 17.03 -9.90 1.32
C PRO A 208 16.75 -9.20 2.65
N SER A 209 16.73 -9.98 3.75
CA SER A 209 16.59 -9.46 5.11
C SER A 209 17.60 -8.36 5.42
N GLY A 210 17.13 -7.33 6.14
CA GLY A 210 17.94 -6.17 6.53
C GLY A 210 18.08 -5.10 5.44
N LYS A 211 17.57 -5.33 4.23
CA LYS A 211 17.53 -4.31 3.18
C LYS A 211 16.20 -3.53 3.20
N ILE A 212 16.32 -2.26 2.85
CA ILE A 212 15.16 -1.38 2.61
C ILE A 212 15.17 -0.97 1.14
N ALA A 213 14.04 -1.13 0.46
CA ALA A 213 13.87 -0.62 -0.90
C ALA A 213 12.77 0.43 -0.94
N TYR A 214 12.97 1.50 -1.69
CA TYR A 214 11.99 2.54 -1.92
C TYR A 214 12.23 3.27 -3.24
N LYS A 215 11.25 4.03 -3.66
CA LYS A 215 11.29 4.90 -4.83
C LYS A 215 10.51 6.17 -4.53
N ALA A 216 11.01 7.32 -4.91
CA ALA A 216 10.21 8.54 -4.96
C ALA A 216 9.20 8.46 -6.09
N GLU A 217 8.08 9.18 -5.98
CA GLU A 217 6.95 9.12 -6.91
C GLU A 217 6.21 7.77 -6.85
N GLY A 218 5.59 7.34 -7.96
CA GLY A 218 4.80 6.11 -8.02
C GLY A 218 5.64 4.87 -7.72
N LEU A 219 5.39 4.23 -6.58
CA LEU A 219 6.01 2.99 -6.12
C LEU A 219 5.17 1.77 -6.47
N MET A 220 3.87 1.82 -6.18
CA MET A 220 2.91 0.76 -6.51
C MET A 220 1.77 1.32 -7.35
N ALA A 221 1.20 0.50 -8.24
CA ALA A 221 0.22 0.96 -9.19
C ALA A 221 -1.14 1.28 -8.56
N ALA A 222 -1.84 2.26 -9.13
CA ALA A 222 -3.29 2.32 -9.01
C ALA A 222 -3.92 1.10 -9.67
N VAL A 223 -5.05 0.66 -9.15
CA VAL A 223 -5.84 -0.44 -9.70
C VAL A 223 -7.26 0.04 -10.00
N ASP A 224 -7.71 -0.20 -11.25
CA ASP A 224 -9.11 -0.01 -11.60
C ASP A 224 -9.65 -1.27 -12.27
N GLY A 225 -10.93 -1.58 -12.00
CA GLY A 225 -11.70 -2.57 -12.75
C GLY A 225 -12.19 -1.97 -14.06
N LEU A 226 -12.21 -2.78 -15.12
CA LEU A 226 -12.73 -2.41 -16.43
C LEU A 226 -13.76 -3.45 -16.87
N GLN A 227 -14.99 -3.01 -17.12
CA GLN A 227 -16.03 -3.81 -17.78
C GLN A 227 -16.43 -3.13 -19.09
N ILE A 228 -16.57 -3.88 -20.15
CA ILE A 228 -17.02 -3.37 -21.44
C ILE A 228 -18.18 -4.23 -21.93
N ASN A 229 -19.32 -3.59 -22.19
CA ASN A 229 -20.48 -4.24 -22.76
C ASN A 229 -20.61 -3.79 -24.21
N VAL A 230 -20.61 -4.75 -25.15
CA VAL A 230 -20.80 -4.50 -26.58
C VAL A 230 -22.15 -5.05 -27.01
N MET A 231 -23.03 -4.16 -27.47
CA MET A 231 -24.37 -4.49 -27.92
C MET A 231 -24.42 -4.43 -29.45
N GLY A 232 -24.78 -5.54 -30.07
CA GLY A 232 -24.96 -5.70 -31.49
C GLY A 232 -26.41 -6.06 -31.86
N LYS A 233 -26.57 -6.80 -32.95
CA LYS A 233 -27.86 -7.33 -33.42
C LYS A 233 -27.68 -8.78 -33.85
N GLY A 234 -28.42 -9.69 -33.22
CA GLY A 234 -28.39 -11.12 -33.53
C GLY A 234 -28.77 -11.42 -34.97
N ALA A 235 -28.12 -12.42 -35.56
CA ALA A 235 -28.43 -12.90 -36.92
C ALA A 235 -27.95 -14.35 -37.11
N HIS A 236 -28.34 -14.95 -38.21
CA HIS A 236 -27.81 -16.23 -38.64
C HIS A 236 -26.34 -16.07 -39.03
N GLY A 237 -25.43 -16.92 -38.56
CA GLY A 237 -23.98 -16.82 -38.83
C GLY A 237 -23.61 -16.87 -40.32
N ALA A 238 -24.47 -17.44 -41.19
CA ALA A 238 -24.27 -17.45 -42.65
C ALA A 238 -24.78 -16.18 -43.36
N THR A 239 -25.55 -15.30 -42.68
CA THR A 239 -26.06 -14.02 -43.22
C THR A 239 -25.70 -12.86 -42.30
N PRO A 240 -24.38 -12.62 -42.02
CA PRO A 240 -23.94 -11.61 -41.04
C PRO A 240 -24.37 -10.19 -41.38
N TRP A 241 -24.66 -9.89 -42.67
CA TRP A 241 -25.15 -8.58 -43.11
C TRP A 241 -26.55 -8.24 -42.60
N ASP A 242 -27.33 -9.21 -42.07
CA ASP A 242 -28.66 -8.99 -41.47
C ASP A 242 -28.56 -8.55 -40.00
N GLY A 243 -27.37 -8.65 -39.40
CA GLY A 243 -27.07 -8.35 -38.00
C GLY A 243 -25.97 -7.29 -37.84
N ILE A 244 -25.53 -7.17 -36.58
CA ILE A 244 -24.33 -6.42 -36.18
C ILE A 244 -23.58 -7.34 -35.20
N ASP A 245 -22.40 -7.82 -35.58
CA ASP A 245 -21.67 -8.82 -34.85
C ASP A 245 -20.87 -8.21 -33.68
N PRO A 246 -21.31 -8.37 -32.43
CA PRO A 246 -20.61 -7.80 -31.24
C PRO A 246 -19.31 -8.56 -30.94
N ILE A 247 -19.11 -9.79 -31.40
CA ILE A 247 -17.85 -10.54 -31.23
C ILE A 247 -16.76 -9.89 -32.08
N TYR A 248 -17.08 -9.59 -33.34
CA TYR A 248 -16.17 -8.87 -34.24
C TYR A 248 -15.80 -7.49 -33.65
N VAL A 249 -16.80 -6.72 -33.22
CA VAL A 249 -16.58 -5.39 -32.62
C VAL A 249 -15.73 -5.49 -31.34
N ALA A 250 -16.00 -6.45 -30.46
CA ALA A 250 -15.21 -6.69 -29.25
C ALA A 250 -13.74 -6.97 -29.58
N SER A 251 -13.45 -7.78 -30.61
CA SER A 251 -12.08 -8.06 -31.05
C SER A 251 -11.33 -6.79 -31.48
N GLN A 252 -12.01 -5.89 -32.19
CA GLN A 252 -11.45 -4.60 -32.59
C GLN A 252 -11.23 -3.68 -31.38
N ILE A 253 -12.13 -3.68 -30.41
CA ILE A 253 -11.97 -2.91 -29.17
C ILE A 253 -10.71 -3.40 -28.42
N VAL A 254 -10.51 -4.71 -28.24
CA VAL A 254 -9.31 -5.27 -27.61
C VAL A 254 -8.04 -4.78 -28.30
N THR A 255 -8.02 -4.82 -29.64
CA THR A 255 -6.87 -4.32 -30.43
C THR A 255 -6.70 -2.80 -30.31
N GLY A 256 -7.81 -2.04 -30.37
CA GLY A 256 -7.80 -0.58 -30.25
C GLY A 256 -7.31 -0.09 -28.88
N LEU A 257 -7.64 -0.79 -27.81
CA LEU A 257 -7.15 -0.47 -26.46
C LEU A 257 -5.62 -0.59 -26.33
N GLN A 258 -4.97 -1.47 -27.10
CA GLN A 258 -3.51 -1.52 -27.14
C GLN A 258 -2.89 -0.24 -27.72
N ALA A 259 -3.58 0.41 -28.67
CA ALA A 259 -3.15 1.69 -29.20
C ALA A 259 -3.32 2.85 -28.20
N VAL A 260 -4.30 2.79 -27.31
CA VAL A 260 -4.42 3.76 -26.22
C VAL A 260 -3.17 3.74 -25.33
N VAL A 261 -2.68 2.56 -24.98
CA VAL A 261 -1.44 2.40 -24.19
C VAL A 261 -0.24 2.85 -25.01
N SER A 262 -0.03 2.28 -26.21
CA SER A 262 1.23 2.42 -26.95
C SER A 262 1.36 3.72 -27.74
N ARG A 263 0.27 4.42 -28.06
CA ARG A 263 0.25 5.61 -28.94
C ARG A 263 -0.34 6.87 -28.32
N GLN A 264 -1.10 6.72 -27.22
CA GLN A 264 -1.83 7.85 -26.64
C GLN A 264 -1.46 8.13 -25.18
N THR A 265 -0.49 7.37 -24.63
CA THR A 265 0.00 7.49 -23.26
C THR A 265 1.49 7.82 -23.27
N GLU A 266 1.91 8.74 -22.41
CA GLU A 266 3.31 9.15 -22.23
C GLU A 266 4.07 8.14 -21.37
N LEU A 267 4.48 7.02 -21.98
CA LEU A 267 5.12 5.89 -21.29
C LEU A 267 6.48 6.24 -20.66
N THR A 268 7.12 7.33 -21.10
CA THR A 268 8.36 7.83 -20.47
C THR A 268 8.13 8.47 -19.11
N LYS A 269 6.90 8.94 -18.83
CA LYS A 269 6.52 9.52 -17.55
C LYS A 269 6.21 8.43 -16.52
N ALA A 270 5.37 7.47 -16.87
CA ALA A 270 4.99 6.36 -16.00
C ALA A 270 4.48 5.16 -16.82
N GLY A 271 4.62 3.97 -16.27
CA GLY A 271 4.08 2.75 -16.85
C GLY A 271 2.55 2.71 -16.83
N VAL A 272 1.96 2.01 -17.79
CA VAL A 272 0.51 1.76 -17.90
C VAL A 272 0.29 0.32 -18.33
N VAL A 273 -0.71 -0.34 -17.73
CA VAL A 273 -1.21 -1.64 -18.16
C VAL A 273 -2.72 -1.55 -18.36
N VAL A 274 -3.20 -2.02 -19.51
CA VAL A 274 -4.63 -2.24 -19.79
C VAL A 274 -4.78 -3.67 -20.29
N THR A 275 -5.45 -4.50 -19.52
CA THR A 275 -5.65 -5.92 -19.84
C THR A 275 -7.14 -6.23 -19.91
N ILE A 276 -7.57 -6.92 -20.96
CA ILE A 276 -8.84 -7.64 -21.01
C ILE A 276 -8.54 -9.09 -20.61
N GLY A 277 -9.05 -9.51 -19.46
CA GLY A 277 -8.82 -10.84 -18.88
C GLY A 277 -9.87 -11.87 -19.25
N SER A 278 -11.09 -11.42 -19.60
CA SER A 278 -12.18 -12.30 -20.02
C SER A 278 -13.04 -11.68 -21.11
N ILE A 279 -13.60 -12.55 -21.98
CA ILE A 279 -14.57 -12.17 -23.02
C ILE A 279 -15.66 -13.25 -23.04
N HIS A 280 -16.92 -12.84 -22.91
CA HIS A 280 -18.06 -13.72 -22.88
C HIS A 280 -19.11 -13.27 -23.89
N GLY A 281 -19.55 -14.17 -24.79
CA GLY A 281 -20.57 -13.90 -25.77
C GLY A 281 -20.80 -15.06 -26.72
N GLY A 282 -22.06 -15.24 -27.15
CA GLY A 282 -22.48 -16.35 -27.99
C GLY A 282 -22.54 -17.71 -27.30
N ASN A 283 -23.31 -18.62 -27.88
CA ASN A 283 -23.49 -19.98 -27.37
C ASN A 283 -23.47 -21.06 -28.47
N ARG A 284 -23.51 -20.67 -29.74
CA ARG A 284 -23.43 -21.58 -30.90
C ARG A 284 -22.72 -20.91 -32.07
N GLY A 285 -21.88 -21.68 -32.77
CA GLY A 285 -21.04 -21.19 -33.85
C GLY A 285 -21.78 -20.67 -35.11
N ASN A 286 -23.07 -20.95 -35.24
CA ASN A 286 -23.89 -20.49 -36.39
C ASN A 286 -24.89 -19.37 -35.99
N ILE A 287 -24.69 -18.72 -34.83
CA ILE A 287 -25.53 -17.62 -34.35
C ILE A 287 -24.66 -16.45 -33.98
N ILE A 288 -24.93 -15.27 -34.54
CA ILE A 288 -24.38 -14.01 -34.06
C ILE A 288 -25.17 -13.60 -32.81
N PRO A 289 -24.51 -13.41 -31.66
CA PRO A 289 -25.18 -13.01 -30.42
C PRO A 289 -25.58 -11.54 -30.45
N GLU A 290 -26.40 -11.13 -29.47
CA GLU A 290 -26.79 -9.71 -29.30
C GLU A 290 -25.80 -8.93 -28.43
N VAL A 291 -25.08 -9.63 -27.53
CA VAL A 291 -24.21 -8.99 -26.52
C VAL A 291 -22.92 -9.77 -26.35
N VAL A 292 -21.82 -9.01 -26.17
CA VAL A 292 -20.53 -9.48 -25.66
C VAL A 292 -20.15 -8.65 -24.46
N THR A 293 -19.75 -9.30 -23.37
CA THR A 293 -19.20 -8.65 -22.18
C THR A 293 -17.73 -8.98 -22.05
N MET A 294 -16.91 -7.97 -21.74
CA MET A 294 -15.48 -8.13 -21.46
C MET A 294 -15.17 -7.58 -20.08
N GLU A 295 -14.26 -8.23 -19.36
CA GLU A 295 -13.76 -7.77 -18.08
C GLU A 295 -12.24 -7.66 -18.12
N GLY A 296 -11.71 -6.68 -17.38
CA GLY A 296 -10.30 -6.40 -17.40
C GLY A 296 -9.83 -5.55 -16.22
N THR A 297 -8.60 -5.10 -16.32
CA THR A 297 -7.97 -4.27 -15.28
C THR A 297 -7.10 -3.20 -15.90
N ILE A 298 -7.00 -2.07 -15.19
CA ILE A 298 -6.13 -0.95 -15.53
C ILE A 298 -5.13 -0.74 -14.40
N ARG A 299 -3.85 -0.49 -14.74
CA ARG A 299 -2.79 -0.12 -13.80
C ARG A 299 -2.11 1.16 -14.26
N THR A 300 -1.88 2.09 -13.35
CA THR A 300 -1.17 3.36 -13.59
C THR A 300 -0.36 3.77 -12.36
N PHE A 301 0.63 4.66 -12.55
CA PHE A 301 1.47 5.17 -11.47
C PHE A 301 1.38 6.69 -11.30
N ASP A 302 0.44 7.32 -12.00
CA ASP A 302 0.23 8.78 -11.98
C ASP A 302 -1.26 9.10 -12.13
N ASP A 303 -1.81 9.86 -11.19
CA ASP A 303 -3.24 10.17 -11.12
C ASP A 303 -3.76 10.97 -12.32
N ASN A 304 -2.94 11.87 -12.88
CA ASN A 304 -3.34 12.64 -14.06
C ASN A 304 -3.35 11.77 -15.32
N MET A 305 -2.39 10.84 -15.40
CA MET A 305 -2.35 9.86 -16.47
C MET A 305 -3.56 8.91 -16.38
N GLN A 306 -3.92 8.45 -15.17
CA GLN A 306 -5.10 7.61 -14.92
C GLN A 306 -6.38 8.27 -15.46
N LYS A 307 -6.64 9.54 -15.10
CA LYS A 307 -7.82 10.29 -15.56
C LYS A 307 -7.89 10.35 -17.07
N LYS A 308 -6.79 10.74 -17.74
CA LYS A 308 -6.70 10.81 -19.22
C LYS A 308 -6.89 9.43 -19.86
N LEU A 309 -6.35 8.38 -19.25
CA LEU A 309 -6.47 7.02 -19.74
C LEU A 309 -7.93 6.54 -19.70
N HIS A 310 -8.65 6.81 -18.61
CA HIS A 310 -10.07 6.48 -18.50
C HIS A 310 -10.91 7.15 -19.59
N GLU A 311 -10.67 8.45 -19.85
CA GLU A 311 -11.35 9.18 -20.92
C GLU A 311 -11.08 8.57 -22.30
N LYS A 312 -9.81 8.23 -22.56
CA LYS A 312 -9.39 7.64 -23.84
C LYS A 312 -9.94 6.23 -24.03
N ILE A 313 -9.97 5.40 -23.01
CA ILE A 313 -10.58 4.06 -23.05
C ILE A 313 -12.06 4.17 -23.41
N LYS A 314 -12.82 5.00 -22.69
CA LYS A 314 -14.26 5.21 -22.96
C LYS A 314 -14.51 5.70 -24.37
N LEU A 315 -13.74 6.69 -24.82
CA LEU A 315 -13.87 7.23 -26.18
C LEU A 315 -13.54 6.17 -27.23
N THR A 316 -12.44 5.43 -27.07
CA THR A 316 -12.02 4.40 -28.03
C THR A 316 -13.04 3.29 -28.17
N VAL A 317 -13.57 2.79 -27.04
CA VAL A 317 -14.63 1.78 -27.00
C VAL A 317 -15.88 2.24 -27.74
N ALA A 318 -16.37 3.44 -27.41
CA ALA A 318 -17.58 3.99 -28.03
C ALA A 318 -17.39 4.21 -29.54
N LYS A 319 -16.26 4.76 -29.98
CA LYS A 319 -16.03 5.09 -31.42
C LYS A 319 -15.77 3.86 -32.27
N ILE A 320 -15.15 2.82 -31.78
CA ILE A 320 -15.00 1.54 -32.48
C ILE A 320 -16.38 0.89 -32.67
N ALA A 321 -17.22 0.88 -31.64
CA ALA A 321 -18.56 0.33 -31.75
C ALA A 321 -19.42 1.12 -32.76
N GLU A 322 -19.44 2.44 -32.66
CA GLU A 322 -20.17 3.33 -33.55
C GLU A 322 -19.77 3.12 -35.03
N ALA A 323 -18.47 3.01 -35.31
CA ALA A 323 -17.96 2.76 -36.66
C ALA A 323 -18.44 1.45 -37.29
N ASN A 324 -18.88 0.48 -36.45
CA ASN A 324 -19.40 -0.81 -36.86
C ASN A 324 -20.93 -0.94 -36.68
N GLY A 325 -21.64 0.18 -36.41
CA GLY A 325 -23.08 0.20 -36.19
C GLY A 325 -23.53 -0.41 -34.86
N ALA A 326 -22.59 -0.76 -33.97
CA ALA A 326 -22.85 -1.28 -32.64
C ALA A 326 -22.89 -0.16 -31.59
N VAL A 327 -23.29 -0.51 -30.34
CA VAL A 327 -23.15 0.35 -29.16
C VAL A 327 -22.25 -0.35 -28.17
N ALA A 328 -21.28 0.36 -27.60
CA ALA A 328 -20.49 -0.18 -26.52
C ALA A 328 -20.24 0.86 -25.43
N GLU A 329 -20.21 0.37 -24.18
CA GLU A 329 -19.93 1.17 -22.99
C GLU A 329 -18.77 0.55 -22.20
N ALA A 330 -17.81 1.41 -21.80
CA ALA A 330 -16.76 1.05 -20.85
C ALA A 330 -17.09 1.59 -19.44
N ILE A 331 -17.34 0.69 -18.51
CA ILE A 331 -17.56 0.96 -17.09
C ILE A 331 -16.23 0.77 -16.38
N ILE A 332 -15.73 1.84 -15.76
CA ILE A 332 -14.48 1.80 -15.03
C ILE A 332 -14.80 2.01 -13.54
N THR A 333 -14.54 0.99 -12.73
CA THR A 333 -14.66 1.04 -11.28
C THR A 333 -13.30 1.40 -10.68
N ARG A 334 -13.21 2.57 -10.06
CA ARG A 334 -11.96 3.00 -9.39
C ARG A 334 -11.74 2.14 -8.16
N GLY A 335 -10.54 1.58 -8.07
CA GLY A 335 -10.03 0.92 -6.88
C GLY A 335 -9.00 1.80 -6.16
N TYR A 336 -7.86 1.22 -5.79
CA TYR A 336 -6.83 1.95 -5.03
C TYR A 336 -6.09 2.96 -5.92
N PRO A 337 -5.82 4.18 -5.41
CA PRO A 337 -4.89 5.12 -6.04
C PRO A 337 -3.47 4.55 -6.15
N ALA A 338 -2.60 5.20 -6.91
CA ALA A 338 -1.18 4.86 -6.90
C ALA A 338 -0.56 5.13 -5.52
N THR A 339 0.22 4.18 -5.00
CA THR A 339 1.07 4.43 -3.83
C THR A 339 2.19 5.34 -4.27
N TYR A 340 2.08 6.62 -3.90
CA TYR A 340 2.93 7.69 -4.38
C TYR A 340 3.75 8.29 -3.24
N ASN A 341 5.05 8.02 -3.25
CA ASN A 341 5.97 8.59 -2.28
C ASN A 341 6.28 10.04 -2.64
N ASP A 342 5.91 10.98 -1.75
CA ASP A 342 6.21 12.40 -1.95
C ASP A 342 7.72 12.62 -2.17
N PRO A 343 8.14 13.20 -3.31
CA PRO A 343 9.56 13.31 -3.65
C PRO A 343 10.37 14.13 -2.63
N ALA A 344 9.80 15.22 -2.13
CA ALA A 344 10.48 16.10 -1.19
C ALA A 344 10.64 15.42 0.17
N LEU A 345 9.58 14.76 0.66
CA LEU A 345 9.61 13.99 1.91
C LEU A 345 10.53 12.77 1.78
N THR A 346 10.49 12.07 0.66
CA THR A 346 11.37 10.89 0.40
C THR A 346 12.85 11.30 0.42
N GLN A 347 13.21 12.36 -0.28
CA GLN A 347 14.58 12.89 -0.26
C GLN A 347 15.00 13.32 1.15
N GLN A 348 14.11 13.96 1.89
CA GLN A 348 14.34 14.43 3.24
C GLN A 348 14.57 13.27 4.23
N MET A 349 13.89 12.13 4.03
CA MET A 349 13.94 10.97 4.89
C MET A 349 15.00 9.92 4.47
N ALA A 350 15.66 10.08 3.33
CA ALA A 350 16.64 9.12 2.80
C ALA A 350 17.76 8.80 3.79
N ALA A 351 18.31 9.81 4.46
CA ALA A 351 19.38 9.61 5.46
C ALA A 351 18.88 8.80 6.69
N SER A 352 17.61 8.96 7.08
CA SER A 352 16.99 8.18 8.16
C SER A 352 16.89 6.70 7.79
N LEU A 353 16.48 6.42 6.55
CA LEU A 353 16.38 5.05 6.03
C LEU A 353 17.76 4.40 5.91
N GLU A 354 18.77 5.13 5.38
CA GLU A 354 20.14 4.60 5.27
C GLU A 354 20.75 4.28 6.65
N ARG A 355 20.53 5.14 7.64
CA ARG A 355 20.98 4.90 9.02
C ARG A 355 20.29 3.65 9.61
N SER A 356 19.00 3.47 9.36
CA SER A 356 18.20 2.36 9.91
C SER A 356 18.58 1.02 9.31
N ALA A 357 18.80 0.95 8.01
CA ALA A 357 19.22 -0.26 7.29
C ALA A 357 20.73 -0.54 7.41
N GLY A 358 21.53 0.51 7.62
CA GLY A 358 22.98 0.46 7.52
C GLY A 358 23.47 0.73 6.09
N LYS A 359 24.71 1.21 6.01
CA LYS A 359 25.33 1.59 4.73
C LYS A 359 25.35 0.43 3.74
N GLY A 360 24.90 0.68 2.50
CA GLY A 360 24.86 -0.31 1.41
C GLY A 360 23.65 -1.25 1.44
N ASN A 361 22.68 -1.04 2.36
CA ASN A 361 21.46 -1.82 2.47
C ASN A 361 20.23 -1.07 1.94
N ILE A 362 20.41 0.07 1.31
CA ILE A 362 19.34 0.79 0.61
C ILE A 362 19.35 0.39 -0.87
N ILE A 363 18.15 0.16 -1.40
CA ILE A 363 17.90 -0.10 -2.82
C ILE A 363 16.91 0.93 -3.32
N ILE A 364 17.29 1.70 -4.33
CA ILE A 364 16.32 2.47 -5.11
C ILE A 364 15.70 1.49 -6.10
N THR A 365 14.43 1.16 -5.89
CA THR A 365 13.75 0.11 -6.65
C THR A 365 12.98 0.68 -7.84
N GLU A 366 12.63 -0.20 -8.77
CA GLU A 366 11.62 0.11 -9.78
C GLU A 366 10.21 0.04 -9.20
N ALA A 367 9.27 0.68 -9.88
CA ALA A 367 7.86 0.58 -9.53
C ALA A 367 7.31 -0.83 -9.79
N VAL A 368 6.33 -1.25 -8.98
CA VAL A 368 5.68 -2.56 -9.12
C VAL A 368 4.19 -2.41 -9.43
N THR A 369 3.64 -3.33 -10.21
CA THR A 369 2.24 -3.27 -10.67
C THR A 369 1.21 -3.77 -9.64
N MET A 370 1.66 -4.23 -8.47
CA MET A 370 0.79 -4.50 -7.32
C MET A 370 0.18 -3.19 -6.80
N ALA A 371 -0.95 -3.28 -6.13
CA ALA A 371 -1.65 -2.13 -5.54
C ALA A 371 -1.61 -2.22 -4.00
N GLU A 372 -1.80 -1.07 -3.34
CA GLU A 372 -1.73 -0.93 -1.88
C GLU A 372 -2.61 0.25 -1.46
N ASP A 373 -3.53 0.02 -0.54
CA ASP A 373 -4.51 1.03 -0.13
C ASP A 373 -3.96 2.09 0.85
N PHE A 374 -2.71 1.94 1.33
CA PHE A 374 -1.95 3.02 1.99
C PHE A 374 -1.98 4.32 1.18
N SER A 375 -2.13 4.20 -0.13
CA SER A 375 -2.29 5.32 -1.07
C SER A 375 -3.39 6.31 -0.69
N PHE A 376 -4.48 5.86 -0.04
CA PHE A 376 -5.53 6.76 0.45
C PHE A 376 -5.03 7.71 1.54
N PHE A 377 -4.16 7.25 2.44
CA PHE A 377 -3.53 8.12 3.44
C PHE A 377 -2.58 9.13 2.77
N GLN A 378 -1.84 8.71 1.73
CA GLN A 378 -0.95 9.59 0.96
C GLN A 378 -1.70 10.68 0.19
N GLN A 379 -2.98 10.48 -0.12
CA GLN A 379 -3.81 11.54 -0.68
C GLN A 379 -4.21 12.62 0.35
N LYS A 380 -4.05 12.37 1.65
CA LYS A 380 -4.40 13.29 2.73
C LYS A 380 -3.20 14.02 3.33
N ALA A 381 -2.00 13.40 3.28
CA ALA A 381 -0.75 13.98 3.75
C ALA A 381 0.42 13.44 2.93
N PRO A 382 1.53 14.20 2.79
CA PRO A 382 2.76 13.64 2.23
C PRO A 382 3.13 12.34 2.93
N GLY A 383 3.46 11.30 2.14
CA GLY A 383 3.74 9.98 2.70
C GLY A 383 4.97 9.33 2.08
N VAL A 384 5.61 8.43 2.83
CA VAL A 384 6.65 7.54 2.34
C VAL A 384 6.32 6.11 2.74
N PHE A 385 6.21 5.25 1.74
CA PHE A 385 6.03 3.81 1.86
C PHE A 385 7.29 3.10 1.40
N ILE A 386 7.76 2.14 2.17
CA ILE A 386 9.01 1.42 1.89
C ILE A 386 8.80 -0.07 1.86
N PHE A 387 9.62 -0.79 1.11
CA PHE A 387 9.71 -2.25 1.21
C PHE A 387 10.82 -2.65 2.18
N LEU A 388 10.50 -3.56 3.08
CA LEU A 388 11.42 -4.18 4.03
C LEU A 388 11.73 -5.60 3.57
N GLY A 389 12.98 -5.89 3.28
CA GLY A 389 13.42 -7.22 2.87
C GLY A 389 13.27 -8.25 3.98
N ALA A 390 12.76 -9.42 3.63
CA ALA A 390 12.42 -10.44 4.60
C ALA A 390 12.67 -11.89 4.13
N TYR A 391 13.55 -12.12 3.17
CA TYR A 391 13.99 -13.48 2.91
C TYR A 391 15.43 -13.71 3.45
N PRO A 392 15.75 -14.91 4.00
CA PRO A 392 17.09 -15.24 4.43
C PRO A 392 18.10 -15.10 3.28
N SER A 393 19.19 -14.37 3.51
CA SER A 393 20.18 -14.05 2.47
C SER A 393 20.92 -15.28 1.91
N ASP A 394 20.91 -16.38 2.63
CA ASP A 394 21.48 -17.70 2.25
C ASP A 394 20.49 -18.59 1.47
N MET A 395 19.23 -18.20 1.36
CA MET A 395 18.22 -18.93 0.61
C MET A 395 18.36 -18.68 -0.90
N LYS A 396 18.31 -19.76 -1.70
CA LYS A 396 18.33 -19.65 -3.16
C LYS A 396 17.07 -18.98 -3.70
N LEU A 397 17.21 -18.19 -4.75
CA LEU A 397 16.13 -17.41 -5.38
C LEU A 397 14.90 -18.25 -5.73
N GLU A 398 15.13 -19.45 -6.27
CA GLU A 398 14.06 -20.36 -6.74
C GLU A 398 13.26 -20.98 -5.57
N LYS A 399 13.79 -20.91 -4.34
CA LYS A 399 13.15 -21.44 -3.14
C LYS A 399 12.50 -20.35 -2.26
N ARG A 400 12.50 -19.10 -2.73
CA ARG A 400 11.91 -18.02 -1.96
C ARG A 400 10.39 -18.21 -1.86
N PRO A 401 9.84 -18.09 -0.66
CA PRO A 401 8.40 -18.07 -0.48
C PRO A 401 7.82 -16.80 -1.09
N VAL A 402 6.82 -16.94 -1.93
CA VAL A 402 6.15 -15.83 -2.59
C VAL A 402 4.93 -15.42 -1.76
N HIS A 403 4.66 -14.11 -1.71
CA HIS A 403 3.42 -13.58 -1.12
C HIS A 403 2.18 -14.28 -1.71
N HIS A 404 1.12 -14.38 -0.92
CA HIS A 404 -0.16 -14.99 -1.29
C HIS A 404 -0.06 -16.49 -1.64
N THR A 405 0.92 -17.19 -1.06
CA THR A 405 1.06 -18.65 -1.21
C THR A 405 1.00 -19.37 0.13
N ALA A 406 0.59 -20.62 0.12
CA ALA A 406 0.47 -21.46 1.32
C ALA A 406 1.82 -21.76 2.00
N ASP A 407 2.93 -21.55 1.30
CA ASP A 407 4.30 -21.76 1.79
C ASP A 407 5.00 -20.43 2.17
N PHE A 408 4.26 -19.31 2.17
CA PHE A 408 4.81 -18.01 2.52
C PHE A 408 5.45 -18.02 3.90
N MET A 409 6.67 -17.52 3.97
CA MET A 409 7.41 -17.33 5.22
C MET A 409 8.38 -16.17 5.11
N ILE A 410 8.74 -15.58 6.23
CA ILE A 410 9.61 -14.42 6.33
C ILE A 410 10.67 -14.61 7.40
N ASP A 411 11.83 -13.99 7.20
CA ASP A 411 12.92 -13.98 8.17
C ASP A 411 12.67 -12.90 9.25
N GLU A 412 12.43 -13.34 10.48
CA GLU A 412 12.15 -12.47 11.62
C GLU A 412 13.32 -11.50 11.96
N LYS A 413 14.56 -11.80 11.51
CA LYS A 413 15.73 -10.93 11.70
C LYS A 413 15.58 -9.56 11.02
N SER A 414 14.70 -9.45 10.03
CA SER A 414 14.45 -8.19 9.32
C SER A 414 13.65 -7.18 10.17
N PHE A 415 12.87 -7.63 11.13
CA PHE A 415 11.89 -6.81 11.85
C PHE A 415 12.52 -5.63 12.59
N ILE A 416 13.71 -5.84 13.18
CA ILE A 416 14.45 -4.77 13.85
C ILE A 416 14.82 -3.64 12.90
N THR A 417 15.11 -3.95 11.63
CA THR A 417 15.34 -2.93 10.61
C THR A 417 14.06 -2.12 10.36
N GLY A 418 12.90 -2.77 10.32
CA GLY A 418 11.60 -2.10 10.20
C GLY A 418 11.29 -1.20 11.39
N VAL A 419 11.53 -1.67 12.62
CA VAL A 419 11.38 -0.86 13.85
C VAL A 419 12.28 0.37 13.80
N LYS A 420 13.56 0.22 13.47
CA LYS A 420 14.52 1.34 13.33
C LYS A 420 14.10 2.31 12.24
N ALA A 421 13.57 1.81 11.12
CA ALA A 421 13.12 2.65 10.02
C ALA A 421 11.96 3.54 10.45
N LEU A 422 10.89 2.98 11.03
CA LEU A 422 9.74 3.76 11.48
C LEU A 422 10.10 4.72 12.64
N LEU A 423 10.96 4.32 13.58
CA LEU A 423 11.48 5.21 14.62
C LEU A 423 12.28 6.37 14.01
N GLY A 424 13.21 6.06 13.10
CA GLY A 424 14.05 7.06 12.43
C GLY A 424 13.22 8.07 11.64
N LEU A 425 12.29 7.58 10.79
CA LEU A 425 11.38 8.42 10.03
C LEU A 425 10.56 9.35 10.94
N THR A 426 9.99 8.79 12.02
CA THR A 426 9.19 9.54 12.98
C THR A 426 10.00 10.63 13.67
N MET A 427 11.11 10.26 14.28
CA MET A 427 11.90 11.18 15.10
C MET A 427 12.53 12.27 14.24
N ASP A 428 13.14 11.90 13.13
CA ASP A 428 13.80 12.89 12.25
C ASP A 428 12.80 13.87 11.65
N TYR A 429 11.60 13.39 11.25
CA TYR A 429 10.56 14.28 10.74
C TYR A 429 10.02 15.22 11.81
N MET A 430 9.77 14.73 13.04
CA MET A 430 9.26 15.54 14.15
C MET A 430 10.24 16.61 14.64
N TYR A 431 11.55 16.37 14.47
CA TYR A 431 12.59 17.33 14.89
C TYR A 431 12.91 18.40 13.84
N GLN A 432 12.35 18.30 12.66
CA GLN A 432 12.51 19.35 11.65
C GLN A 432 11.67 20.58 12.01
N PRO A 433 12.13 21.81 11.67
CA PRO A 433 11.35 23.01 11.87
C PRO A 433 10.04 22.94 11.09
N LYS A 434 8.95 23.39 11.70
CA LYS A 434 7.72 23.67 10.95
C LYS A 434 8.03 24.81 9.98
N LYS A 435 7.81 24.57 8.69
CA LYS A 435 7.85 25.64 7.69
C LYS A 435 6.67 26.55 7.86
#